data_5ef3a7e187960cb047e9ce3795ea7134
#
_entry.id   5ef3a7e187960cb047e9ce3795ea7134
#
_cell.length_a   1.000
_cell.length_b   1.000
_cell.length_c   1.000
_cell.angle_alpha   90.00
_cell.angle_beta   90.00
_cell.angle_gamma   90.00
#
_symmetry.space_group_name_H-M   'P 1'
#
loop_
_entity.id
_entity.type
_entity.pdbx_description
1 polymer ?
#
loop_
_entity_poly.entity_id
_entity_poly.type
_entity_poly.pdbx_seq_one_letter_code
_entity_poly.pdbx_strand_id
1 'polypeptide(L)'
;MDKIFTHSLWGIFTILTFWMGTIFAPTLDFTSKTKNQNASKNESLDNNGASLVLMKNTVAFTQSKQSSSSNFELEPLPRGLAGRVRNSSTLDSKQNIYESPSKRAPLTKAEIKTLVDLAIRSSDPIERRKAFDRILEEIKSDAFTYEQAMNIRIAMHKGGASGDQWRTFDYAWGANDPASAIKEIDNIPEQYRRGFTSNMLPGLASVEPQTAIGLVEAMDGEMKQQMTGRLIEGLADYDVNFATDYVMEMAENGDPNVAQHMKRLAKEVMETTGLEGGLDWVESLEEGALQATALRGVANEYANERPEEAAKWAEQFIGNDQNSEVFGEIVRQWGNKEAASAWVDSLEPSQGQQSAISAVYGFKGAKTPEKALQEIQSMPPSPNKDFALNGFISGLAGKDGEAAVAWASEITIPGMRESAMVRAAKQYYKQDSAAAQEWFVASGLPVESWYQITGNKPK
;
A
#
# COMPACT_ATOMS: atom_id res chain seq x y z
N MET A 1 26.59 33.41 -29.58
CA MET A 1 25.73 32.47 -30.28
C MET A 1 26.28 31.04 -30.22
N ASP A 2 26.82 30.60 -29.08
CA ASP A 2 27.51 29.29 -28.99
C ASP A 2 27.19 28.52 -27.71
N LYS A 3 25.90 28.46 -27.32
CA LYS A 3 25.46 27.63 -26.19
C LYS A 3 24.25 26.74 -26.46
N ILE A 4 23.75 26.68 -27.68
CA ILE A 4 22.50 25.91 -28.02
C ILE A 4 22.82 24.56 -28.68
N PHE A 5 24.08 24.29 -29.07
CA PHE A 5 24.43 23.07 -29.84
C PHE A 5 24.96 21.89 -29.02
N THR A 6 25.24 22.03 -27.74
CA THR A 6 25.83 20.96 -26.92
C THR A 6 24.85 20.03 -26.26
N HIS A 7 23.58 20.40 -26.12
CA HIS A 7 22.55 19.53 -25.47
C HIS A 7 21.84 18.57 -26.43
N SER A 8 21.92 18.82 -27.74
CA SER A 8 21.29 17.93 -28.72
C SER A 8 22.11 16.68 -29.07
N LEU A 9 23.39 16.66 -28.76
CA LEU A 9 24.29 15.53 -29.10
C LEU A 9 24.27 14.41 -28.07
N TRP A 10 23.92 14.73 -26.80
CA TRP A 10 23.86 13.73 -25.73
C TRP A 10 22.58 12.87 -25.78
N GLY A 11 21.46 13.43 -26.20
CA GLY A 11 20.21 12.69 -26.34
C GLY A 11 20.22 11.61 -27.42
N ILE A 12 21.04 11.81 -28.47
CA ILE A 12 21.14 10.84 -29.57
C ILE A 12 22.09 9.68 -29.21
N PHE A 13 23.08 9.92 -28.35
CA PHE A 13 24.03 8.88 -27.94
C PHE A 13 23.43 7.87 -26.93
N THR A 14 22.52 8.31 -26.07
CA THR A 14 21.83 7.42 -25.12
C THR A 14 20.78 6.52 -25.79
N ILE A 15 20.12 6.99 -26.85
CA ILE A 15 19.17 6.17 -27.61
C ILE A 15 19.89 5.10 -28.47
N LEU A 16 21.07 5.40 -29.02
CA LEU A 16 21.85 4.45 -29.83
C LEU A 16 22.52 3.35 -28.98
N THR A 17 22.89 3.61 -27.73
CA THR A 17 23.45 2.57 -26.85
C THR A 17 22.39 1.63 -26.32
N PHE A 18 21.15 2.07 -26.15
CA PHE A 18 20.03 1.20 -25.76
C PHE A 18 19.60 0.25 -26.88
N TRP A 19 19.74 0.68 -28.15
CA TRP A 19 19.37 -0.16 -29.31
C TRP A 19 20.45 -1.19 -29.70
N MET A 20 21.73 -0.95 -29.40
CA MET A 20 22.79 -1.92 -29.70
C MET A 20 22.96 -3.01 -28.62
N GLY A 21 22.44 -2.82 -27.41
CA GLY A 21 22.48 -3.84 -26.34
C GLY A 21 21.53 -5.02 -26.54
N THR A 22 20.54 -4.90 -27.41
CA THR A 22 19.53 -5.95 -27.65
C THR A 22 19.85 -6.90 -28.80
N ILE A 23 20.94 -6.68 -29.57
CA ILE A 23 21.24 -7.47 -30.76
C ILE A 23 22.34 -8.54 -30.53
N PHE A 24 23.06 -8.52 -29.41
CA PHE A 24 24.10 -9.51 -29.12
C PHE A 24 23.92 -10.13 -27.73
N ALA A 25 22.96 -11.04 -27.59
CA ALA A 25 22.96 -12.04 -26.51
C ALA A 25 23.28 -13.42 -27.12
N PRO A 26 24.37 -14.09 -26.69
CA PRO A 26 24.63 -15.44 -27.15
C PRO A 26 23.66 -16.41 -26.51
N THR A 27 23.01 -17.19 -27.35
CA THR A 27 22.20 -18.37 -26.99
C THR A 27 23.08 -19.39 -26.29
N LEU A 28 22.81 -19.65 -25.01
CA LEU A 28 23.35 -20.82 -24.31
C LEU A 28 22.29 -21.94 -24.35
N ASP A 29 22.64 -22.94 -25.11
CA ASP A 29 21.91 -24.19 -25.28
C ASP A 29 22.14 -25.09 -24.03
N PHE A 30 21.06 -25.47 -23.35
CA PHE A 30 21.08 -26.47 -22.29
C PHE A 30 20.23 -27.67 -22.71
N THR A 31 20.91 -28.60 -23.39
CA THR A 31 20.34 -29.94 -23.61
C THR A 31 20.55 -30.82 -22.39
N SER A 32 19.43 -31.30 -21.89
CA SER A 32 19.11 -32.46 -21.07
C SER A 32 20.19 -33.53 -20.80
N LYS A 33 20.22 -33.98 -19.55
CA LYS A 33 20.30 -35.46 -19.27
C LYS A 33 19.65 -35.75 -17.91
N THR A 34 18.51 -36.41 -17.97
CA THR A 34 17.90 -37.19 -16.91
C THR A 34 18.79 -38.39 -16.54
N LYS A 35 18.95 -38.64 -15.25
CA LYS A 35 19.14 -40.00 -14.73
C LYS A 35 18.61 -40.11 -13.29
N ASN A 36 17.58 -40.91 -13.14
CA ASN A 36 17.09 -41.48 -11.88
C ASN A 36 18.19 -42.25 -11.17
N GLN A 37 18.26 -42.11 -9.84
CA GLN A 37 18.47 -43.23 -8.94
C GLN A 37 18.02 -42.90 -7.52
N ASN A 38 17.14 -43.74 -7.01
CA ASN A 38 16.68 -43.85 -5.62
C ASN A 38 17.83 -44.19 -4.68
N ALA A 39 17.91 -43.51 -3.53
CA ALA A 39 18.33 -44.17 -2.28
C ALA A 39 17.88 -43.30 -1.08
N SER A 40 17.08 -43.90 -0.25
CA SER A 40 16.66 -43.42 1.08
C SER A 40 17.84 -43.27 2.02
N LYS A 41 17.93 -42.16 2.73
CA LYS A 41 18.49 -42.13 4.10
C LYS A 41 17.89 -40.95 4.86
N ASN A 42 17.23 -41.27 5.94
CA ASN A 42 16.85 -40.37 7.00
C ASN A 42 18.12 -39.73 7.61
N GLU A 43 18.18 -38.44 7.61
CA GLU A 43 18.95 -37.65 8.58
C GLU A 43 18.11 -36.48 9.02
N SER A 44 17.82 -36.46 10.32
CA SER A 44 17.20 -35.38 11.05
C SER A 44 18.13 -34.18 11.02
N LEU A 45 17.73 -33.07 10.38
CA LEU A 45 18.41 -31.80 10.48
C LEU A 45 17.76 -30.96 11.57
N ASP A 46 18.57 -30.70 12.59
CA ASP A 46 18.29 -29.79 13.69
C ASP A 46 17.93 -28.39 13.18
N ASN A 47 16.70 -27.96 13.44
CA ASN A 47 16.18 -26.63 13.10
C ASN A 47 16.72 -25.48 14.02
N ASN A 48 17.81 -25.71 14.73
CA ASN A 48 18.37 -24.70 15.63
C ASN A 48 19.46 -23.80 15.00
N GLY A 49 19.78 -23.99 13.73
CA GLY A 49 20.87 -23.25 13.07
C GLY A 49 20.51 -21.82 12.62
N ALA A 50 19.30 -21.60 12.15
CA ALA A 50 18.90 -20.31 11.57
C ALA A 50 18.65 -19.21 12.62
N SER A 51 18.10 -19.58 13.78
CA SER A 51 17.84 -18.63 14.89
C SER A 51 19.12 -18.11 15.54
N LEU A 52 20.20 -18.90 15.54
CA LEU A 52 21.47 -18.50 16.15
C LEU A 52 22.31 -17.56 15.28
N VAL A 53 22.11 -17.56 13.96
CA VAL A 53 22.82 -16.67 13.03
C VAL A 53 22.25 -15.25 13.08
N LEU A 54 20.93 -15.12 13.21
CA LEU A 54 20.28 -13.79 13.37
C LEU A 54 20.72 -13.07 14.67
N MET A 55 20.89 -13.81 15.76
CA MET A 55 21.33 -13.19 17.04
C MET A 55 22.80 -12.77 17.05
N LYS A 56 23.67 -13.34 16.22
CA LYS A 56 25.09 -12.98 16.20
C LYS A 56 25.41 -11.69 15.46
N ASN A 57 24.59 -11.28 14.51
CA ASN A 57 24.82 -10.03 13.78
C ASN A 57 24.25 -8.78 14.47
N THR A 58 23.33 -8.95 15.41
CA THR A 58 22.70 -7.82 16.14
C THR A 58 23.56 -7.28 17.31
N VAL A 59 24.58 -8.01 17.75
CA VAL A 59 25.38 -7.64 18.94
C VAL A 59 26.59 -6.73 18.64
N ALA A 60 26.89 -6.44 17.38
CA ALA A 60 28.09 -5.69 16.98
C ALA A 60 27.94 -4.16 16.91
N PHE A 61 26.74 -3.57 17.15
CA PHE A 61 26.53 -2.13 16.90
C PHE A 61 26.04 -1.30 18.09
N THR A 62 26.20 -1.75 19.34
CA THR A 62 25.83 -0.94 20.50
C THR A 62 27.04 -0.62 21.38
N GLN A 63 27.82 0.37 20.98
CA GLN A 63 28.59 1.19 21.93
C GLN A 63 28.82 2.61 21.37
N SER A 64 27.87 3.53 21.64
CA SER A 64 28.21 4.92 21.98
C SER A 64 27.07 5.51 22.82
N LYS A 65 27.27 5.44 24.14
CA LYS A 65 26.52 6.25 25.10
C LYS A 65 27.00 7.68 25.03
N GLN A 66 26.10 8.62 24.84
CA GLN A 66 26.23 9.92 25.47
C GLN A 66 24.88 10.34 26.05
N SER A 67 24.91 10.53 27.36
CA SER A 67 23.83 11.00 28.20
C SER A 67 23.53 12.46 27.95
N SER A 68 22.27 12.80 27.71
CA SER A 68 21.72 14.09 28.09
C SER A 68 20.26 13.92 28.50
N SER A 69 20.00 14.20 29.76
CA SER A 69 18.67 14.28 30.35
C SER A 69 17.92 15.47 29.76
N SER A 70 16.83 15.21 29.05
CA SER A 70 15.79 16.18 28.79
C SER A 70 14.44 15.52 29.05
N ASN A 71 13.62 16.20 29.85
CA ASN A 71 12.25 15.85 30.17
C ASN A 71 11.46 15.66 28.90
N PHE A 72 11.06 14.43 28.60
CA PHE A 72 10.10 14.14 27.54
C PHE A 72 8.70 14.11 28.16
N GLU A 73 7.93 15.11 27.82
CA GLU A 73 6.48 15.12 27.92
C GLU A 73 5.94 14.08 26.94
N LEU A 74 5.09 13.18 27.42
CA LEU A 74 4.51 12.09 26.62
C LEU A 74 3.55 12.69 25.58
N GLU A 75 3.94 12.67 24.32
CA GLU A 75 3.02 12.95 23.23
C GLU A 75 2.03 11.79 23.01
N PRO A 76 0.78 12.09 22.59
CA PRO A 76 -0.27 11.09 22.45
C PRO A 76 -0.05 10.19 21.23
N LEU A 77 -0.51 8.94 21.33
CA LEU A 77 -0.51 7.90 20.30
C LEU A 77 -0.94 8.40 18.91
N PRO A 78 -0.40 7.83 17.81
CA PRO A 78 -0.79 8.16 16.44
C PRO A 78 -2.31 8.12 16.25
N ARG A 79 -2.87 9.20 15.71
CA ARG A 79 -4.31 9.41 15.59
C ARG A 79 -5.03 8.45 14.63
N GLY A 80 -4.32 7.63 13.88
CA GLY A 80 -4.86 6.64 12.95
C GLY A 80 -5.64 5.50 13.60
N LEU A 81 -5.42 5.22 14.91
CA LEU A 81 -6.12 4.16 15.65
C LEU A 81 -7.21 4.68 16.59
N ALA A 82 -7.37 5.99 16.74
CA ALA A 82 -8.39 6.61 17.57
C ALA A 82 -9.51 7.21 16.71
N GLY A 83 -10.54 6.41 16.45
CA GLY A 83 -11.80 6.95 15.90
C GLY A 83 -12.28 8.12 16.72
N ARG A 84 -12.65 9.23 16.06
CA ARG A 84 -13.23 10.49 16.53
C ARG A 84 -13.86 10.43 17.93
N VAL A 85 -13.22 11.06 18.91
CA VAL A 85 -13.85 11.39 20.18
C VAL A 85 -14.24 12.86 20.18
N ARG A 86 -15.55 13.15 20.09
CA ARG A 86 -16.08 14.46 20.45
C ARG A 86 -15.95 14.66 21.96
N ASN A 87 -15.31 15.76 22.35
CA ASN A 87 -15.31 16.26 23.71
C ASN A 87 -16.76 16.50 24.17
N SER A 88 -17.16 15.85 25.24
CA SER A 88 -18.22 16.32 26.12
C SER A 88 -17.68 16.36 27.54
N SER A 89 -17.44 17.58 28.01
CA SER A 89 -17.16 17.90 29.40
C SER A 89 -18.40 17.70 30.27
N THR A 90 -18.14 17.34 31.52
CA THR A 90 -18.97 17.30 32.74
C THR A 90 -19.71 16.01 33.01
N LEU A 91 -19.22 15.30 34.00
CA LEU A 91 -19.99 14.86 35.17
C LEU A 91 -19.08 14.37 36.32
N ASP A 92 -19.49 14.78 37.51
CA ASP A 92 -18.85 14.78 38.81
C ASP A 92 -18.32 13.46 39.38
N SER A 93 -17.24 13.62 40.12
CA SER A 93 -16.85 12.99 41.38
C SER A 93 -17.34 11.58 41.72
N LYS A 94 -16.48 10.59 41.39
CA LYS A 94 -16.18 9.46 42.29
C LYS A 94 -14.72 9.08 42.15
N GLN A 95 -14.04 9.24 43.26
CA GLN A 95 -12.68 8.83 43.63
C GLN A 95 -11.71 8.35 42.55
N ASN A 96 -10.68 9.15 42.34
CA ASN A 96 -9.42 8.91 41.67
C ASN A 96 -8.84 7.53 41.99
N ILE A 97 -8.83 6.64 40.98
CA ILE A 97 -7.90 5.52 40.91
C ILE A 97 -7.17 5.63 39.56
N TYR A 98 -6.51 6.74 39.33
CA TYR A 98 -5.49 6.87 38.30
C TYR A 98 -4.14 7.02 38.98
N GLU A 99 -3.60 5.92 39.52
CA GLU A 99 -2.17 5.80 39.68
C GLU A 99 -1.50 5.69 38.33
N SER A 100 -0.35 6.35 38.17
CA SER A 100 0.49 6.23 36.98
C SER A 100 0.72 4.75 36.62
N PRO A 101 0.74 4.34 35.36
CA PRO A 101 0.89 2.93 34.94
C PRO A 101 2.06 2.19 35.59
N SER A 102 3.15 2.90 35.90
CA SER A 102 4.36 2.38 36.50
C SER A 102 4.26 1.90 37.98
N LYS A 103 3.09 2.05 38.62
CA LYS A 103 2.90 1.66 40.04
C LYS A 103 1.88 0.55 40.27
N ARG A 104 1.25 0.04 39.21
CA ARG A 104 0.24 -1.00 39.37
C ARG A 104 0.89 -2.40 39.38
N ALA A 105 0.37 -3.29 40.23
CA ALA A 105 0.71 -4.70 40.11
C ALA A 105 0.26 -5.26 38.76
N PRO A 106 1.03 -6.17 38.14
CA PRO A 106 0.65 -6.82 36.89
C PRO A 106 -0.71 -7.51 37.00
N LEU A 107 -1.47 -7.47 35.91
CA LEU A 107 -2.78 -8.15 35.85
C LEU A 107 -2.61 -9.66 36.05
N THR A 108 -3.41 -10.21 36.95
CA THR A 108 -3.52 -11.66 37.11
C THR A 108 -4.26 -12.29 35.94
N LYS A 109 -4.08 -13.59 35.75
CA LYS A 109 -4.81 -14.35 34.71
C LYS A 109 -6.34 -14.24 34.80
N ALA A 110 -6.88 -14.14 36.04
CA ALA A 110 -8.30 -13.98 36.27
C ALA A 110 -8.79 -12.58 35.85
N GLU A 111 -8.03 -11.54 36.14
CA GLU A 111 -8.31 -10.16 35.74
C GLU A 111 -8.22 -9.99 34.22
N ILE A 112 -7.17 -10.54 33.58
CA ILE A 112 -7.02 -10.59 32.12
C ILE A 112 -8.28 -11.23 31.48
N LYS A 113 -8.70 -12.40 31.98
CA LYS A 113 -9.88 -13.07 31.45
C LYS A 113 -11.12 -12.20 31.59
N THR A 114 -11.33 -11.57 32.74
CA THR A 114 -12.47 -10.68 32.97
C THR A 114 -12.47 -9.48 32.03
N LEU A 115 -11.32 -8.81 31.88
CA LEU A 115 -11.16 -7.67 30.96
C LEU A 115 -11.43 -8.06 29.51
N VAL A 116 -10.89 -9.19 29.06
CA VAL A 116 -11.12 -9.68 27.70
C VAL A 116 -12.61 -10.05 27.48
N ASP A 117 -13.25 -10.72 28.45
CA ASP A 117 -14.68 -11.02 28.36
C ASP A 117 -15.53 -9.74 28.29
N LEU A 118 -15.20 -8.70 29.07
CA LEU A 118 -15.86 -7.38 28.99
C LEU A 118 -15.59 -6.70 27.64
N ALA A 119 -14.34 -6.68 27.17
CA ALA A 119 -13.95 -6.04 25.92
C ALA A 119 -14.64 -6.65 24.68
N ILE A 120 -14.99 -7.92 24.73
CA ILE A 120 -15.59 -8.64 23.60
C ILE A 120 -17.11 -8.73 23.75
N ARG A 121 -17.64 -8.99 24.95
CA ARG A 121 -19.02 -9.44 25.15
C ARG A 121 -19.94 -8.46 25.85
N SER A 122 -19.42 -7.39 26.49
CA SER A 122 -20.29 -6.41 27.14
C SER A 122 -21.26 -5.82 26.12
N SER A 123 -22.52 -5.63 26.51
CA SER A 123 -23.52 -4.93 25.71
C SER A 123 -23.26 -3.43 25.62
N ASP A 124 -22.55 -2.86 26.60
CA ASP A 124 -22.16 -1.45 26.65
C ASP A 124 -20.87 -1.21 25.83
N PRO A 125 -20.94 -0.43 24.73
CA PRO A 125 -19.77 -0.13 23.91
C PRO A 125 -18.69 0.70 24.66
N ILE A 126 -19.09 1.49 25.66
CA ILE A 126 -18.15 2.27 26.46
C ILE A 126 -17.37 1.34 27.38
N GLU A 127 -18.05 0.38 28.00
CA GLU A 127 -17.43 -0.63 28.85
C GLU A 127 -16.47 -1.51 28.04
N ARG A 128 -16.89 -1.97 26.83
CA ARG A 128 -16.01 -2.72 25.92
C ARG A 128 -14.72 -1.98 25.64
N ARG A 129 -14.84 -0.69 25.30
CA ARG A 129 -13.66 0.14 25.00
C ARG A 129 -12.74 0.29 26.21
N LYS A 130 -13.30 0.68 27.37
CA LYS A 130 -12.51 0.83 28.60
C LYS A 130 -11.78 -0.45 28.99
N ALA A 131 -12.44 -1.60 28.85
CA ALA A 131 -11.83 -2.89 29.15
C ALA A 131 -10.65 -3.19 28.17
N PHE A 132 -10.81 -2.89 26.89
CA PHE A 132 -9.76 -3.09 25.91
C PHE A 132 -8.61 -2.09 26.10
N ASP A 133 -8.90 -0.82 26.34
CA ASP A 133 -7.88 0.19 26.67
C ASP A 133 -7.06 -0.22 27.89
N ARG A 134 -7.70 -0.83 28.92
CA ARG A 134 -6.98 -1.34 30.10
C ARG A 134 -6.04 -2.51 29.77
N ILE A 135 -6.39 -3.35 28.80
CA ILE A 135 -5.49 -4.41 28.27
C ILE A 135 -4.29 -3.77 27.58
N LEU A 136 -4.51 -2.74 26.75
CA LEU A 136 -3.43 -2.03 26.06
C LEU A 136 -2.49 -1.28 27.04
N GLU A 137 -3.03 -0.72 28.12
CA GLU A 137 -2.22 -0.14 29.18
C GLU A 137 -1.30 -1.18 29.86
N GLU A 138 -1.78 -2.42 30.05
CA GLU A 138 -0.95 -3.49 30.60
C GLU A 138 0.24 -3.82 29.72
N ILE A 139 0.03 -3.88 28.40
CA ILE A 139 1.11 -4.14 27.41
C ILE A 139 2.20 -3.07 27.48
N LYS A 140 1.84 -1.83 27.79
CA LYS A 140 2.78 -0.70 27.92
C LYS A 140 3.50 -0.66 29.29
N SER A 141 3.15 -1.56 30.20
CA SER A 141 3.76 -1.62 31.52
C SER A 141 5.12 -2.29 31.45
N ASP A 142 6.11 -1.74 32.20
CA ASP A 142 7.42 -2.38 32.39
C ASP A 142 7.35 -3.78 33.02
N ALA A 143 6.20 -4.12 33.62
CA ALA A 143 5.93 -5.41 34.23
C ALA A 143 5.25 -6.40 33.26
N PHE A 144 4.99 -6.00 32.00
CA PHE A 144 4.39 -6.87 30.99
C PHE A 144 5.31 -8.04 30.66
N THR A 145 4.74 -9.23 30.59
CA THR A 145 5.48 -10.46 30.34
C THR A 145 4.91 -11.26 29.20
N TYR A 146 5.74 -12.10 28.58
CA TYR A 146 5.31 -13.07 27.59
C TYR A 146 4.12 -13.95 28.07
N GLU A 147 4.12 -14.36 29.36
CA GLU A 147 3.00 -15.14 29.93
C GLU A 147 1.70 -14.35 29.93
N GLN A 148 1.74 -13.05 30.22
CA GLN A 148 0.57 -12.18 30.18
C GLN A 148 0.08 -12.02 28.72
N ALA A 149 0.99 -11.80 27.76
CA ALA A 149 0.65 -11.75 26.34
C ALA A 149 -0.09 -13.03 25.91
N MET A 150 0.42 -14.18 26.28
CA MET A 150 -0.21 -15.47 25.97
C MET A 150 -1.56 -15.65 26.67
N ASN A 151 -1.72 -15.23 27.93
CA ASN A 151 -2.99 -15.27 28.62
C ASN A 151 -4.05 -14.38 27.93
N ILE A 152 -3.66 -13.18 27.47
CA ILE A 152 -4.52 -12.28 26.70
C ILE A 152 -4.92 -12.95 25.38
N ARG A 153 -3.96 -13.44 24.59
CA ARG A 153 -4.22 -14.12 23.32
C ARG A 153 -5.19 -15.30 23.46
N ILE A 154 -4.95 -16.16 24.45
CA ILE A 154 -5.83 -17.30 24.73
C ILE A 154 -7.24 -16.84 25.09
N ALA A 155 -7.37 -15.79 25.89
CA ALA A 155 -8.67 -15.24 26.28
C ALA A 155 -9.37 -14.60 25.08
N MET A 156 -8.66 -13.82 24.24
CA MET A 156 -9.18 -13.21 23.02
C MET A 156 -9.66 -14.28 22.02
N HIS A 157 -8.89 -15.35 21.82
CA HIS A 157 -9.29 -16.44 20.94
C HIS A 157 -10.57 -17.13 21.44
N LYS A 158 -10.65 -17.46 22.71
CA LYS A 158 -11.85 -18.06 23.33
C LYS A 158 -13.06 -17.12 23.35
N GLY A 159 -12.80 -15.82 23.46
CA GLY A 159 -13.84 -14.78 23.46
C GLY A 159 -14.43 -14.50 22.10
N GLY A 160 -13.70 -14.79 21.01
CA GLY A 160 -14.08 -14.44 19.64
C GLY A 160 -13.77 -12.97 19.34
N ALA A 161 -12.58 -12.48 19.69
CA ALA A 161 -12.13 -11.13 19.41
C ALA A 161 -12.23 -10.80 17.91
N SER A 162 -12.60 -9.55 17.60
CA SER A 162 -12.67 -9.04 16.23
C SER A 162 -11.30 -8.88 15.58
N GLY A 163 -11.27 -8.79 14.24
CA GLY A 163 -10.03 -8.52 13.50
C GLY A 163 -9.32 -7.24 13.95
N ASP A 164 -10.07 -6.18 14.28
CA ASP A 164 -9.51 -4.92 14.75
C ASP A 164 -8.90 -5.05 16.14
N GLN A 165 -9.53 -5.81 17.04
CA GLN A 165 -8.96 -6.09 18.36
C GLN A 165 -7.65 -6.88 18.25
N TRP A 166 -7.59 -7.88 17.34
CA TRP A 166 -6.36 -8.62 17.06
C TRP A 166 -5.26 -7.70 16.50
N ARG A 167 -5.59 -6.87 15.52
CA ARG A 167 -4.63 -5.94 14.91
C ARG A 167 -4.05 -5.00 15.96
N THR A 168 -4.89 -4.38 16.78
CA THR A 168 -4.45 -3.43 17.80
C THR A 168 -3.61 -4.11 18.89
N PHE A 169 -3.99 -5.31 19.33
CA PHE A 169 -3.23 -6.07 20.34
C PHE A 169 -1.87 -6.50 19.80
N ASP A 170 -1.83 -7.13 18.64
CA ASP A 170 -0.58 -7.64 18.04
C ASP A 170 0.37 -6.48 17.72
N TYR A 171 -0.14 -5.34 17.19
CA TYR A 171 0.65 -4.11 17.01
C TYR A 171 1.25 -3.63 18.34
N ALA A 172 0.42 -3.47 19.37
CA ALA A 172 0.88 -3.00 20.66
C ALA A 172 1.93 -3.94 21.27
N TRP A 173 1.78 -5.24 21.10
CA TRP A 173 2.78 -6.21 21.55
C TRP A 173 4.10 -6.07 20.80
N GLY A 174 4.05 -5.95 19.46
CA GLY A 174 5.24 -5.70 18.62
C GLY A 174 5.98 -4.41 19.00
N ALA A 175 5.24 -3.36 19.35
CA ALA A 175 5.81 -2.07 19.74
C ALA A 175 6.40 -2.04 21.19
N ASN A 176 5.84 -2.82 22.13
CA ASN A 176 6.23 -2.70 23.54
C ASN A 176 7.12 -3.86 24.04
N ASP A 177 7.03 -5.03 23.43
CA ASP A 177 7.90 -6.18 23.72
C ASP A 177 8.28 -6.92 22.43
N PRO A 178 9.12 -6.28 21.57
CA PRO A 178 9.53 -6.82 20.27
C PRO A 178 10.10 -8.23 20.35
N ALA A 179 10.98 -8.46 21.31
CA ALA A 179 11.69 -9.73 21.44
C ALA A 179 10.74 -10.91 21.70
N SER A 180 9.75 -10.72 22.58
CA SER A 180 8.78 -11.80 22.85
C SER A 180 7.77 -11.96 21.71
N ALA A 181 7.39 -10.87 21.04
CA ALA A 181 6.50 -10.92 19.89
C ALA A 181 7.14 -11.67 18.71
N ILE A 182 8.42 -11.41 18.40
CA ILE A 182 9.17 -12.13 17.36
C ILE A 182 9.26 -13.62 17.70
N LYS A 183 9.61 -13.95 18.95
CA LYS A 183 9.69 -15.35 19.41
C LYS A 183 8.38 -16.10 19.24
N GLU A 184 7.25 -15.42 19.36
CA GLU A 184 5.94 -16.05 19.22
C GLU A 184 5.61 -16.45 17.78
N ILE A 185 6.23 -15.85 16.77
CA ILE A 185 5.99 -16.20 15.36
C ILE A 185 6.12 -17.71 15.11
N ASP A 186 7.16 -18.32 15.68
CA ASP A 186 7.44 -19.76 15.51
C ASP A 186 6.47 -20.66 16.30
N ASN A 187 5.91 -20.14 17.40
CA ASN A 187 5.00 -20.88 18.27
C ASN A 187 3.55 -20.86 17.78
N ILE A 188 3.19 -19.91 16.90
CA ILE A 188 1.83 -19.80 16.37
C ILE A 188 1.60 -20.88 15.30
N PRO A 189 0.44 -21.58 15.32
CA PRO A 189 0.06 -22.47 14.25
C PRO A 189 0.14 -21.78 12.88
N GLU A 190 0.70 -22.49 11.88
CA GLU A 190 1.02 -21.95 10.54
C GLU A 190 -0.13 -21.15 9.93
N GLN A 191 -1.36 -21.62 10.05
CA GLN A 191 -2.55 -20.95 9.54
C GLN A 191 -2.84 -19.55 10.11
N TYR A 192 -2.30 -19.24 11.29
CA TYR A 192 -2.46 -17.93 11.95
C TYR A 192 -1.18 -17.08 11.92
N ARG A 193 -0.04 -17.68 11.57
CA ARG A 193 1.28 -17.02 11.60
C ARG A 193 1.32 -15.77 10.75
N ARG A 194 0.82 -15.88 9.50
CA ARG A 194 0.75 -14.75 8.56
C ARG A 194 -0.06 -13.57 9.14
N GLY A 195 -1.23 -13.85 9.72
CA GLY A 195 -2.08 -12.82 10.31
C GLY A 195 -1.43 -12.12 11.50
N PHE A 196 -0.82 -12.88 12.40
CA PHE A 196 -0.08 -12.35 13.53
C PHE A 196 1.10 -11.49 13.08
N THR A 197 1.96 -12.01 12.20
CA THR A 197 3.12 -11.27 11.68
C THR A 197 2.69 -9.97 11.00
N SER A 198 1.64 -10.02 10.18
CA SER A 198 1.09 -8.84 9.51
C SER A 198 0.59 -7.76 10.48
N ASN A 199 0.03 -8.16 11.63
CA ASN A 199 -0.46 -7.22 12.63
C ASN A 199 0.65 -6.67 13.53
N MET A 200 1.62 -7.51 13.89
CA MET A 200 2.70 -7.20 14.83
C MET A 200 3.81 -6.36 14.17
N LEU A 201 4.10 -6.62 12.90
CA LEU A 201 5.23 -6.04 12.19
C LEU A 201 5.25 -4.50 12.17
N PRO A 202 4.12 -3.78 11.95
CA PRO A 202 4.16 -2.32 12.03
C PRO A 202 4.53 -1.80 13.42
N GLY A 203 4.02 -2.45 14.48
CA GLY A 203 4.40 -2.10 15.85
C GLY A 203 5.89 -2.34 16.12
N LEU A 204 6.45 -3.46 15.66
CA LEU A 204 7.89 -3.72 15.74
C LEU A 204 8.68 -2.65 14.96
N ALA A 205 8.27 -2.33 13.74
CA ALA A 205 8.98 -1.38 12.89
C ALA A 205 8.95 0.05 13.43
N SER A 206 7.90 0.43 14.19
CA SER A 206 7.79 1.74 14.81
C SER A 206 8.75 1.98 15.99
N VAL A 207 9.44 0.94 16.48
CA VAL A 207 10.40 1.05 17.60
C VAL A 207 11.77 0.44 17.28
N GLU A 208 11.80 -0.64 16.51
CA GLU A 208 13.02 -1.35 16.08
C GLU A 208 13.07 -1.54 14.56
N PRO A 209 13.22 -0.45 13.77
CA PRO A 209 13.11 -0.50 12.31
C PRO A 209 14.08 -1.49 11.67
N GLN A 210 15.33 -1.56 12.13
CA GLN A 210 16.33 -2.46 11.55
C GLN A 210 16.01 -3.94 11.82
N THR A 211 15.48 -4.26 13.00
CA THR A 211 15.02 -5.62 13.35
C THR A 211 13.84 -6.02 12.46
N ALA A 212 12.90 -5.09 12.23
CA ALA A 212 11.74 -5.33 11.37
C ALA A 212 12.15 -5.53 9.90
N ILE A 213 13.07 -4.72 9.37
CA ILE A 213 13.64 -4.87 8.02
C ILE A 213 14.28 -6.24 7.89
N GLY A 214 15.18 -6.62 8.80
CA GLY A 214 15.84 -7.92 8.77
C GLY A 214 14.86 -9.10 8.82
N LEU A 215 13.77 -8.98 9.58
CA LEU A 215 12.72 -10.00 9.63
C LEU A 215 12.02 -10.16 8.27
N VAL A 216 11.71 -9.06 7.58
CA VAL A 216 11.06 -9.10 6.27
C VAL A 216 12.02 -9.57 5.17
N GLU A 217 13.28 -9.17 5.22
CA GLU A 217 14.31 -9.61 4.27
C GLU A 217 14.57 -11.12 4.33
N ALA A 218 14.42 -11.72 5.51
CA ALA A 218 14.52 -13.17 5.70
C ALA A 218 13.32 -13.96 5.14
N MET A 219 12.25 -13.27 4.73
CA MET A 219 11.07 -13.91 4.14
C MET A 219 11.21 -14.08 2.63
N ASP A 220 10.52 -15.09 2.07
CA ASP A 220 10.54 -15.39 0.65
C ASP A 220 9.22 -15.06 -0.05
N GLY A 221 9.30 -14.81 -1.36
CA GLY A 221 8.20 -14.81 -2.31
C GLY A 221 7.04 -13.88 -1.92
N GLU A 222 5.83 -14.44 -1.94
CA GLU A 222 4.60 -13.70 -1.68
C GLU A 222 4.52 -13.15 -0.24
N MET A 223 5.08 -13.86 0.74
CA MET A 223 5.10 -13.42 2.13
C MET A 223 5.90 -12.11 2.27
N LYS A 224 7.12 -12.06 1.71
CA LYS A 224 7.96 -10.87 1.70
C LYS A 224 7.21 -9.67 1.10
N GLN A 225 6.63 -9.85 -0.09
CA GLN A 225 5.89 -8.80 -0.78
C GLN A 225 4.75 -8.21 0.05
N GLN A 226 3.99 -9.07 0.74
CA GLN A 226 2.89 -8.62 1.59
C GLN A 226 3.37 -7.94 2.87
N MET A 227 4.42 -8.47 3.50
CA MET A 227 4.96 -7.91 4.73
C MET A 227 5.70 -6.59 4.48
N THR A 228 6.30 -6.37 3.31
CA THR A 228 6.93 -5.09 2.95
C THR A 228 5.95 -3.91 3.09
N GLY A 229 4.69 -4.10 2.66
CA GLY A 229 3.68 -3.05 2.85
C GLY A 229 3.39 -2.75 4.32
N ARG A 230 3.39 -3.78 5.18
CA ARG A 230 3.19 -3.62 6.63
C ARG A 230 4.42 -3.04 7.32
N LEU A 231 5.61 -3.37 6.82
CA LEU A 231 6.87 -2.78 7.27
C LEU A 231 6.86 -1.25 7.03
N ILE A 232 6.50 -0.80 5.83
CA ILE A 232 6.46 0.62 5.47
C ILE A 232 5.51 1.41 6.38
N GLU A 233 4.36 0.85 6.76
CA GLU A 233 3.46 1.46 7.75
C GLU A 233 4.20 1.76 9.07
N GLY A 234 4.87 0.78 9.63
CA GLY A 234 5.58 0.97 10.89
C GLY A 234 6.85 1.82 10.77
N LEU A 235 7.54 1.78 9.61
CA LEU A 235 8.65 2.68 9.35
C LEU A 235 8.20 4.15 9.29
N ALA A 236 7.03 4.42 8.72
CA ALA A 236 6.45 5.77 8.69
C ALA A 236 6.06 6.25 10.10
N ASP A 237 5.55 5.35 10.96
CA ASP A 237 5.30 5.63 12.37
C ASP A 237 6.60 5.92 13.15
N TYR A 238 7.71 5.28 12.76
CA TYR A 238 9.03 5.52 13.37
C TYR A 238 9.60 6.88 12.94
N ASP A 239 9.75 7.10 11.65
CA ASP A 239 10.24 8.34 11.04
C ASP A 239 9.92 8.35 9.53
N VAL A 240 9.22 9.39 9.09
CA VAL A 240 8.78 9.54 7.69
C VAL A 240 9.97 9.60 6.72
N ASN A 241 11.05 10.28 7.10
CA ASN A 241 12.24 10.38 6.22
C ASN A 241 12.93 9.02 6.10
N PHE A 242 13.06 8.30 7.21
CA PHE A 242 13.60 6.94 7.19
C PHE A 242 12.79 6.00 6.30
N ALA A 243 11.45 6.05 6.39
CA ALA A 243 10.57 5.27 5.52
C ALA A 243 10.70 5.68 4.05
N THR A 244 10.90 6.99 3.78
CA THR A 244 11.12 7.52 2.44
C THR A 244 12.42 7.00 1.87
N ASP A 245 13.52 7.11 2.61
CA ASP A 245 14.84 6.60 2.20
C ASP A 245 14.79 5.10 1.91
N TYR A 246 14.09 4.32 2.74
CA TYR A 246 13.89 2.89 2.52
C TYR A 246 13.17 2.59 1.19
N VAL A 247 12.11 3.32 0.85
CA VAL A 247 11.39 3.15 -0.41
C VAL A 247 12.23 3.63 -1.61
N MET A 248 13.03 4.69 -1.44
CA MET A 248 13.96 5.17 -2.47
C MET A 248 15.07 4.15 -2.75
N GLU A 249 15.64 3.52 -1.71
CA GLU A 249 16.60 2.44 -1.85
C GLU A 249 16.01 1.23 -2.58
N MET A 250 14.75 0.87 -2.31
CA MET A 250 14.06 -0.18 -3.08
C MET A 250 13.96 0.17 -4.57
N ALA A 251 13.76 1.45 -4.91
CA ALA A 251 13.74 1.90 -6.29
C ALA A 251 15.11 1.75 -6.97
N GLU A 252 16.17 2.14 -6.29
CA GLU A 252 17.54 2.00 -6.78
C GLU A 252 17.92 0.53 -7.01
N ASN A 253 17.41 -0.37 -6.14
CA ASN A 253 17.57 -1.82 -6.26
C ASN A 253 16.63 -2.47 -7.30
N GLY A 254 15.79 -1.67 -7.98
CA GLY A 254 14.93 -2.12 -9.07
C GLY A 254 13.72 -2.94 -8.63
N ASP A 255 13.17 -2.69 -7.43
CA ASP A 255 11.95 -3.37 -6.97
C ASP A 255 10.78 -3.04 -7.90
N PRO A 256 10.14 -4.05 -8.52
CA PRO A 256 9.03 -3.82 -9.45
C PRO A 256 7.78 -3.24 -8.77
N ASN A 257 7.67 -3.29 -7.44
CA ASN A 257 6.51 -2.83 -6.68
C ASN A 257 6.71 -1.45 -6.05
N VAL A 258 7.86 -0.78 -6.32
CA VAL A 258 8.22 0.50 -5.69
C VAL A 258 7.12 1.56 -5.81
N ALA A 259 6.42 1.63 -6.95
CA ALA A 259 5.32 2.57 -7.12
C ALA A 259 4.13 2.28 -6.17
N GLN A 260 3.86 1.00 -5.87
CA GLN A 260 2.86 0.61 -4.89
C GLN A 260 3.32 0.95 -3.47
N HIS A 261 4.60 0.76 -3.18
CA HIS A 261 5.22 1.10 -1.90
C HIS A 261 5.20 2.60 -1.66
N MET A 262 5.56 3.41 -2.65
CA MET A 262 5.49 4.87 -2.57
C MET A 262 4.06 5.38 -2.36
N LYS A 263 3.07 4.79 -3.05
CA LYS A 263 1.66 5.14 -2.83
C LYS A 263 1.19 4.80 -1.41
N ARG A 264 1.64 3.66 -0.86
CA ARG A 264 1.34 3.30 0.53
C ARG A 264 1.99 4.28 1.49
N LEU A 265 3.28 4.58 1.30
CA LEU A 265 3.99 5.55 2.11
C LEU A 265 3.28 6.91 2.12
N ALA A 266 2.84 7.40 0.95
CA ALA A 266 2.09 8.65 0.87
C ALA A 266 0.82 8.64 1.75
N LYS A 267 0.09 7.52 1.77
CA LYS A 267 -1.08 7.35 2.64
C LYS A 267 -0.68 7.39 4.12
N GLU A 268 0.34 6.63 4.52
CA GLU A 268 0.79 6.61 5.91
C GLU A 268 1.31 7.97 6.38
N VAL A 269 2.04 8.69 5.51
CA VAL A 269 2.48 10.06 5.80
C VAL A 269 1.28 10.97 6.05
N MET A 270 0.24 10.92 5.20
CA MET A 270 -0.98 11.70 5.39
C MET A 270 -1.71 11.33 6.69
N GLU A 271 -1.74 10.05 7.06
CA GLU A 271 -2.36 9.60 8.32
C GLU A 271 -1.56 10.03 9.55
N THR A 272 -0.23 10.04 9.47
CA THR A 272 0.69 10.32 10.59
C THR A 272 0.88 11.83 10.79
N THR A 273 1.11 12.60 9.71
CA THR A 273 1.45 14.02 9.76
C THR A 273 0.26 14.94 9.45
N GLY A 274 -0.84 14.38 8.99
CA GLY A 274 -2.01 15.12 8.52
C GLY A 274 -1.80 15.70 7.12
N LEU A 275 -2.81 16.44 6.65
CA LEU A 275 -2.80 17.00 5.30
C LEU A 275 -1.60 17.93 5.04
N GLU A 276 -1.36 18.90 5.94
CA GLU A 276 -0.29 19.88 5.78
C GLU A 276 1.08 19.20 5.70
N GLY A 277 1.37 18.28 6.65
CA GLY A 277 2.62 17.53 6.64
C GLY A 277 2.78 16.62 5.43
N GLY A 278 1.70 16.04 4.92
CA GLY A 278 1.73 15.24 3.69
C GLY A 278 2.02 16.07 2.44
N LEU A 279 1.49 17.29 2.37
CA LEU A 279 1.78 18.23 1.27
C LEU A 279 3.26 18.67 1.33
N ASP A 280 3.74 19.10 2.49
CA ASP A 280 5.14 19.49 2.69
C ASP A 280 6.10 18.33 2.35
N TRP A 281 5.77 17.12 2.77
CA TRP A 281 6.58 15.94 2.46
C TRP A 281 6.69 15.69 0.96
N VAL A 282 5.58 15.69 0.23
CA VAL A 282 5.62 15.36 -1.21
C VAL A 282 6.32 16.45 -2.02
N GLU A 283 6.25 17.72 -1.59
CA GLU A 283 6.97 18.83 -2.20
C GLU A 283 8.48 18.78 -1.92
N SER A 284 8.91 18.10 -0.83
CA SER A 284 10.32 17.92 -0.49
C SER A 284 11.00 16.82 -1.30
N LEU A 285 10.25 15.94 -1.98
CA LEU A 285 10.81 14.86 -2.79
C LEU A 285 11.43 15.40 -4.08
N GLU A 286 12.52 14.77 -4.55
CA GLU A 286 13.11 15.09 -5.83
C GLU A 286 12.13 14.82 -6.99
N GLU A 287 12.10 15.75 -7.96
CA GLU A 287 11.26 15.64 -9.14
C GLU A 287 11.54 14.33 -9.91
N GLY A 288 10.48 13.57 -10.20
CA GLY A 288 10.61 12.32 -10.92
C GLY A 288 9.40 11.41 -10.78
N ALA A 289 9.51 10.18 -11.29
CA ALA A 289 8.41 9.22 -11.32
C ALA A 289 7.93 8.83 -9.90
N LEU A 290 8.81 8.82 -8.90
CA LEU A 290 8.45 8.50 -7.53
C LEU A 290 7.71 9.65 -6.85
N GLN A 291 8.15 10.89 -7.05
CA GLN A 291 7.41 12.07 -6.60
C GLN A 291 6.03 12.14 -7.26
N ALA A 292 5.94 11.92 -8.57
CA ALA A 292 4.65 11.87 -9.27
C ALA A 292 3.73 10.77 -8.71
N THR A 293 4.30 9.65 -8.26
CA THR A 293 3.54 8.58 -7.60
C THR A 293 3.10 8.98 -6.20
N ALA A 294 3.96 9.63 -5.44
CA ALA A 294 3.64 10.19 -4.12
C ALA A 294 2.55 11.26 -4.21
N LEU A 295 2.66 12.19 -5.18
CA LEU A 295 1.65 13.20 -5.47
C LEU A 295 0.26 12.59 -5.73
N ARG A 296 0.20 11.49 -6.49
CA ARG A 296 -1.07 10.76 -6.69
C ARG A 296 -1.60 10.15 -5.39
N GLY A 297 -0.71 9.64 -4.54
CA GLY A 297 -1.07 9.14 -3.22
C GLY A 297 -1.67 10.22 -2.33
N VAL A 298 -0.98 11.37 -2.23
CA VAL A 298 -1.46 12.55 -1.49
C VAL A 298 -2.76 13.07 -2.08
N ALA A 299 -2.88 13.19 -3.41
CA ALA A 299 -4.10 13.63 -4.08
C ALA A 299 -5.31 12.74 -3.77
N ASN A 300 -5.08 11.42 -3.65
CA ASN A 300 -6.11 10.45 -3.27
C ASN A 300 -6.68 10.76 -1.89
N GLU A 301 -5.82 10.89 -0.90
CA GLU A 301 -6.24 11.14 0.48
C GLU A 301 -6.82 12.56 0.64
N TYR A 302 -6.21 13.56 -0.01
CA TYR A 302 -6.70 14.93 0.02
C TYR A 302 -8.10 15.05 -0.60
N ALA A 303 -8.31 14.47 -1.76
CA ALA A 303 -9.61 14.54 -2.45
C ALA A 303 -10.70 13.72 -1.74
N ASN A 304 -10.33 12.68 -1.00
CA ASN A 304 -11.29 11.93 -0.18
C ASN A 304 -11.85 12.78 0.97
N GLU A 305 -11.04 13.68 1.55
CA GLU A 305 -11.44 14.54 2.66
C GLU A 305 -11.99 15.91 2.20
N ARG A 306 -11.32 16.56 1.24
CA ARG A 306 -11.57 17.94 0.82
C ARG A 306 -11.39 18.10 -0.70
N PRO A 307 -12.31 17.54 -1.50
CA PRO A 307 -12.12 17.45 -2.96
C PRO A 307 -11.98 18.81 -3.66
N GLU A 308 -12.73 19.85 -3.24
CA GLU A 308 -12.65 21.18 -3.84
C GLU A 308 -11.29 21.87 -3.56
N GLU A 309 -10.74 21.65 -2.36
CA GLU A 309 -9.42 22.19 -2.01
C GLU A 309 -8.33 21.40 -2.75
N ALA A 310 -8.45 20.07 -2.85
CA ALA A 310 -7.54 19.22 -3.61
C ALA A 310 -7.53 19.58 -5.09
N ALA A 311 -8.69 19.88 -5.68
CA ALA A 311 -8.81 20.35 -7.05
C ALA A 311 -8.05 21.66 -7.28
N LYS A 312 -8.24 22.62 -6.39
CA LYS A 312 -7.52 23.89 -6.44
C LYS A 312 -6.01 23.72 -6.25
N TRP A 313 -5.59 22.85 -5.34
CA TRP A 313 -4.18 22.51 -5.15
C TRP A 313 -3.57 21.89 -6.42
N ALA A 314 -4.30 21.02 -7.10
CA ALA A 314 -3.80 20.35 -8.31
C ALA A 314 -3.55 21.33 -9.47
N GLU A 315 -4.22 22.49 -9.51
CA GLU A 315 -4.08 23.47 -10.60
C GLU A 315 -2.64 23.99 -10.74
N GLN A 316 -1.84 23.98 -9.66
CA GLN A 316 -0.41 24.32 -9.74
C GLN A 316 0.40 23.38 -10.64
N PHE A 317 -0.10 22.15 -10.89
CA PHE A 317 0.56 21.16 -11.74
C PHE A 317 0.10 21.22 -13.20
N ILE A 318 -0.76 22.17 -13.58
CA ILE A 318 -1.17 22.36 -14.98
C ILE A 318 0.09 22.65 -15.82
N GLY A 319 0.29 21.84 -16.87
CA GLY A 319 1.48 21.93 -17.74
C GLY A 319 2.67 21.08 -17.31
N ASN A 320 2.60 20.42 -16.14
CA ASN A 320 3.56 19.38 -15.78
C ASN A 320 3.00 17.99 -16.15
N ASP A 321 3.45 17.46 -17.27
CA ASP A 321 2.94 16.18 -17.81
C ASP A 321 3.21 14.99 -16.88
N GLN A 322 4.28 15.01 -16.09
CA GLN A 322 4.61 13.94 -15.14
C GLN A 322 3.58 13.86 -14.01
N ASN A 323 2.98 14.99 -13.64
CA ASN A 323 2.01 15.08 -12.56
C ASN A 323 0.55 15.04 -13.05
N SER A 324 0.33 14.82 -14.35
CA SER A 324 -1.01 14.81 -14.98
C SER A 324 -2.00 13.83 -14.34
N GLU A 325 -1.55 12.71 -13.81
CA GLU A 325 -2.40 11.70 -13.16
C GLU A 325 -3.03 12.17 -11.84
N VAL A 326 -2.49 13.21 -11.19
CA VAL A 326 -3.06 13.84 -9.98
C VAL A 326 -4.52 14.27 -10.22
N PHE A 327 -4.79 14.87 -11.37
CA PHE A 327 -6.13 15.36 -11.75
C PHE A 327 -7.15 14.21 -11.86
N GLY A 328 -6.74 13.11 -12.48
CA GLY A 328 -7.58 11.92 -12.59
C GLY A 328 -7.84 11.27 -11.23
N GLU A 329 -6.86 11.28 -10.33
CA GLU A 329 -7.01 10.71 -8.98
C GLU A 329 -8.03 11.51 -8.17
N ILE A 330 -7.97 12.84 -8.21
CA ILE A 330 -8.94 13.73 -7.53
C ILE A 330 -10.37 13.43 -8.01
N VAL A 331 -10.58 13.35 -9.33
CA VAL A 331 -11.91 13.04 -9.91
C VAL A 331 -12.42 11.67 -9.44
N ARG A 332 -11.53 10.67 -9.32
CA ARG A 332 -11.90 9.33 -8.83
C ARG A 332 -12.44 9.37 -7.41
N GLN A 333 -11.81 10.16 -6.53
CA GLN A 333 -12.17 10.26 -5.12
C GLN A 333 -13.32 11.24 -4.85
N TRP A 334 -13.53 12.21 -5.71
CA TRP A 334 -14.57 13.24 -5.51
C TRP A 334 -15.98 12.64 -5.48
N GLY A 335 -16.60 12.63 -4.31
CA GLY A 335 -17.92 12.02 -4.12
C GLY A 335 -19.03 12.63 -4.97
N ASN A 336 -19.03 13.97 -5.12
CA ASN A 336 -19.96 14.70 -6.00
C ASN A 336 -19.43 14.70 -7.44
N LYS A 337 -19.92 13.76 -8.26
CA LYS A 337 -19.44 13.56 -9.63
C LYS A 337 -19.87 14.67 -10.59
N GLU A 338 -20.95 15.37 -10.32
CA GLU A 338 -21.39 16.54 -11.06
C GLU A 338 -20.43 17.71 -10.85
N ALA A 339 -20.03 17.98 -9.60
CA ALA A 339 -19.05 19.01 -9.29
C ALA A 339 -17.68 18.67 -9.89
N ALA A 340 -17.24 17.41 -9.81
CA ALA A 340 -16.01 16.96 -10.44
C ALA A 340 -16.02 17.17 -11.96
N SER A 341 -17.13 16.84 -12.64
CA SER A 341 -17.25 17.08 -14.09
C SER A 341 -17.18 18.57 -14.42
N ALA A 342 -17.89 19.41 -13.67
CA ALA A 342 -17.85 20.87 -13.89
C ALA A 342 -16.45 21.45 -13.70
N TRP A 343 -15.69 20.95 -12.72
CA TRP A 343 -14.28 21.34 -12.54
C TRP A 343 -13.44 20.92 -13.75
N VAL A 344 -13.57 19.67 -14.23
CA VAL A 344 -12.82 19.17 -15.40
C VAL A 344 -13.11 20.00 -16.65
N ASP A 345 -14.37 20.45 -16.85
CA ASP A 345 -14.77 21.30 -17.95
C ASP A 345 -14.17 22.73 -17.84
N SER A 346 -13.79 23.17 -16.64
CA SER A 346 -13.15 24.48 -16.42
C SER A 346 -11.64 24.46 -16.58
N LEU A 347 -11.00 23.30 -16.62
CA LEU A 347 -9.55 23.17 -16.74
C LEU A 347 -9.04 23.61 -18.12
N GLU A 348 -7.89 24.26 -18.14
CA GLU A 348 -7.17 24.53 -19.39
C GLU A 348 -6.74 23.23 -20.09
N PRO A 349 -6.73 23.19 -21.43
CA PRO A 349 -6.29 22.03 -22.19
C PRO A 349 -4.87 21.58 -21.80
N SER A 350 -4.75 20.37 -21.24
CA SER A 350 -3.51 19.82 -20.72
C SER A 350 -3.61 18.31 -20.59
N GLN A 351 -2.49 17.63 -20.34
CA GLN A 351 -2.51 16.20 -19.99
C GLN A 351 -3.25 15.97 -18.66
N GLY A 352 -3.20 16.93 -17.73
CA GLY A 352 -3.99 16.89 -16.49
C GLY A 352 -5.48 16.87 -16.77
N GLN A 353 -5.99 17.77 -17.63
CA GLN A 353 -7.39 17.75 -18.05
C GLN A 353 -7.75 16.41 -18.72
N GLN A 354 -6.89 15.87 -19.58
CA GLN A 354 -7.12 14.59 -20.25
C GLN A 354 -7.21 13.42 -19.26
N SER A 355 -6.35 13.38 -18.27
CA SER A 355 -6.42 12.39 -17.17
C SER A 355 -7.73 12.52 -16.39
N ALA A 356 -8.15 13.73 -16.07
CA ALA A 356 -9.41 14.01 -15.40
C ALA A 356 -10.63 13.61 -16.26
N ILE A 357 -10.63 13.92 -17.56
CA ILE A 357 -11.66 13.47 -18.52
C ILE A 357 -11.78 11.94 -18.51
N SER A 358 -10.65 11.22 -18.56
CA SER A 358 -10.65 9.76 -18.51
C SER A 358 -11.29 9.26 -17.20
N ALA A 359 -11.02 9.89 -16.07
CA ALA A 359 -11.62 9.51 -14.79
C ALA A 359 -13.14 9.76 -14.74
N VAL A 360 -13.63 10.91 -15.27
CA VAL A 360 -15.07 11.21 -15.41
C VAL A 360 -15.78 10.15 -16.25
N TYR A 361 -15.24 9.84 -17.42
CA TYR A 361 -15.87 8.86 -18.31
C TYR A 361 -15.71 7.41 -17.81
N GLY A 362 -14.72 7.12 -16.98
CA GLY A 362 -14.61 5.87 -16.23
C GLY A 362 -15.81 5.66 -15.31
N PHE A 363 -16.16 6.67 -14.53
CA PHE A 363 -17.35 6.64 -13.69
C PHE A 363 -18.65 6.55 -14.50
N LYS A 364 -18.80 7.40 -15.55
CA LYS A 364 -19.98 7.40 -16.43
C LYS A 364 -20.16 6.06 -17.15
N GLY A 365 -19.07 5.45 -17.65
CA GLY A 365 -19.10 4.13 -18.29
C GLY A 365 -19.55 3.01 -17.35
N ALA A 366 -19.19 3.11 -16.07
CA ALA A 366 -19.63 2.16 -15.06
C ALA A 366 -21.11 2.35 -14.62
N LYS A 367 -21.64 3.57 -14.64
CA LYS A 367 -22.98 3.88 -14.09
C LYS A 367 -24.05 4.10 -15.13
N THR A 368 -23.75 4.81 -16.20
CA THR A 368 -24.68 5.25 -17.26
C THR A 368 -24.05 5.11 -18.64
N PRO A 369 -23.70 3.86 -19.07
CA PRO A 369 -22.89 3.65 -20.27
C PRO A 369 -23.53 4.21 -21.55
N GLU A 370 -24.85 4.10 -21.73
CA GLU A 370 -25.55 4.57 -22.92
C GLU A 370 -25.44 6.11 -23.04
N LYS A 371 -25.62 6.82 -21.93
CA LYS A 371 -25.52 8.29 -21.90
C LYS A 371 -24.06 8.72 -22.12
N ALA A 372 -23.10 8.06 -21.47
CA ALA A 372 -21.69 8.34 -21.65
C ALA A 372 -21.25 8.17 -23.11
N LEU A 373 -21.72 7.12 -23.75
CA LEU A 373 -21.42 6.84 -25.15
C LEU A 373 -22.01 7.91 -26.08
N GLN A 374 -23.25 8.36 -25.84
CA GLN A 374 -23.87 9.45 -26.56
C GLN A 374 -23.07 10.75 -26.49
N GLU A 375 -22.61 11.09 -25.29
CA GLU A 375 -21.75 12.26 -25.05
C GLU A 375 -20.43 12.13 -25.84
N ILE A 376 -19.75 10.98 -25.77
CA ILE A 376 -18.48 10.72 -26.47
C ILE A 376 -18.66 10.80 -28.00
N GLN A 377 -19.73 10.22 -28.52
CA GLN A 377 -20.01 10.24 -29.96
C GLN A 377 -20.24 11.66 -30.51
N SER A 378 -20.81 12.55 -29.66
CA SER A 378 -20.99 13.96 -29.99
C SER A 378 -19.70 14.79 -29.96
N MET A 379 -18.62 14.28 -29.37
CA MET A 379 -17.33 14.98 -29.31
C MET A 379 -16.68 15.03 -30.72
N PRO A 380 -16.07 16.17 -31.10
CA PRO A 380 -15.23 16.21 -32.26
C PRO A 380 -14.00 15.30 -32.11
N PRO A 381 -13.43 14.80 -33.21
CA PRO A 381 -12.16 14.07 -33.15
C PRO A 381 -11.07 14.91 -32.48
N SER A 382 -10.54 14.41 -31.39
CA SER A 382 -9.54 15.13 -30.57
C SER A 382 -8.89 14.16 -29.57
N PRO A 383 -7.72 14.47 -29.00
CA PRO A 383 -7.16 13.71 -27.91
C PRO A 383 -8.14 13.53 -26.73
N ASN A 384 -8.92 14.57 -26.37
CA ASN A 384 -9.91 14.48 -25.31
C ASN A 384 -10.97 13.41 -25.55
N LYS A 385 -11.37 13.18 -26.83
CA LYS A 385 -12.28 12.08 -27.19
C LYS A 385 -11.63 10.71 -26.93
N ASP A 386 -10.35 10.55 -27.26
CA ASP A 386 -9.61 9.30 -26.99
C ASP A 386 -9.49 9.04 -25.48
N PHE A 387 -9.20 10.07 -24.68
CA PHE A 387 -9.17 9.96 -23.22
C PHE A 387 -10.55 9.66 -22.64
N ALA A 388 -11.61 10.24 -23.17
CA ALA A 388 -12.98 9.92 -22.78
C ALA A 388 -13.34 8.45 -23.11
N LEU A 389 -12.99 7.97 -24.31
CA LEU A 389 -13.13 6.56 -24.68
C LEU A 389 -12.34 5.64 -23.76
N ASN A 390 -11.08 5.97 -23.49
CA ASN A 390 -10.22 5.18 -22.61
C ASN A 390 -10.81 5.03 -21.19
N GLY A 391 -11.36 6.11 -20.64
CA GLY A 391 -12.08 6.08 -19.37
C GLY A 391 -13.35 5.25 -19.45
N PHE A 392 -14.19 5.51 -20.44
CA PHE A 392 -15.45 4.80 -20.69
C PHE A 392 -15.25 3.28 -20.76
N ILE A 393 -14.27 2.84 -21.55
CA ILE A 393 -13.89 1.43 -21.71
C ILE A 393 -13.52 0.82 -20.35
N SER A 394 -12.72 1.52 -19.55
CA SER A 394 -12.30 1.06 -18.24
C SER A 394 -13.50 0.87 -17.28
N GLY A 395 -14.50 1.75 -17.36
CA GLY A 395 -15.73 1.65 -16.57
C GLY A 395 -16.69 0.58 -17.07
N LEU A 396 -16.78 0.39 -18.40
CA LEU A 396 -17.67 -0.59 -19.03
C LEU A 396 -17.17 -2.02 -18.88
N ALA A 397 -15.87 -2.24 -18.99
CA ALA A 397 -15.26 -3.57 -19.14
C ALA A 397 -15.65 -4.58 -18.05
N GLY A 398 -15.89 -4.11 -16.82
CA GLY A 398 -16.34 -4.97 -15.72
C GLY A 398 -17.76 -5.54 -15.90
N LYS A 399 -18.59 -4.88 -16.71
CA LYS A 399 -19.97 -5.27 -17.00
C LYS A 399 -20.13 -5.97 -18.34
N ASP A 400 -19.46 -5.44 -19.35
CA ASP A 400 -19.53 -5.88 -20.74
C ASP A 400 -18.15 -5.77 -21.37
N GLY A 401 -17.40 -6.87 -21.27
CA GLY A 401 -16.05 -6.97 -21.79
C GLY A 401 -15.99 -6.98 -23.31
N GLU A 402 -16.99 -7.60 -23.96
CA GLU A 402 -17.11 -7.66 -25.41
C GLU A 402 -17.32 -6.26 -26.01
N ALA A 403 -18.29 -5.52 -25.50
CA ALA A 403 -18.49 -4.14 -25.95
C ALA A 403 -17.27 -3.25 -25.63
N ALA A 404 -16.61 -3.47 -24.48
CA ALA A 404 -15.44 -2.68 -24.11
C ALA A 404 -14.25 -2.89 -25.08
N VAL A 405 -13.98 -4.12 -25.53
CA VAL A 405 -12.91 -4.36 -26.53
C VAL A 405 -13.28 -3.81 -27.90
N ALA A 406 -14.56 -3.85 -28.28
CA ALA A 406 -15.03 -3.25 -29.53
C ALA A 406 -14.79 -1.73 -29.52
N TRP A 407 -15.17 -1.02 -28.45
CA TRP A 407 -14.94 0.43 -28.31
C TRP A 407 -13.47 0.80 -28.20
N ALA A 408 -12.62 -0.08 -27.65
CA ALA A 408 -11.19 0.18 -27.56
C ALA A 408 -10.52 0.33 -28.94
N SER A 409 -11.06 -0.31 -29.98
CA SER A 409 -10.56 -0.18 -31.36
C SER A 409 -10.77 1.21 -31.95
N GLU A 410 -11.74 1.99 -31.45
CA GLU A 410 -12.06 3.35 -31.91
C GLU A 410 -11.07 4.42 -31.39
N ILE A 411 -10.21 4.11 -30.42
CA ILE A 411 -9.17 5.03 -29.93
C ILE A 411 -8.15 5.28 -31.06
N THR A 412 -7.88 6.54 -31.35
CA THR A 412 -6.98 6.91 -32.47
C THR A 412 -5.50 6.90 -32.06
N ILE A 413 -5.19 7.13 -30.78
CA ILE A 413 -3.82 7.10 -30.24
C ILE A 413 -3.34 5.65 -30.10
N PRO A 414 -2.33 5.17 -30.90
CA PRO A 414 -2.02 3.74 -30.99
C PRO A 414 -1.66 3.05 -29.69
N GLY A 415 -0.76 3.63 -28.90
CA GLY A 415 -0.35 3.04 -27.60
C GLY A 415 -1.48 2.99 -26.57
N MET A 416 -2.35 4.02 -26.57
CA MET A 416 -3.54 4.05 -25.71
C MET A 416 -4.55 3.00 -26.15
N ARG A 417 -4.78 2.86 -27.46
CA ARG A 417 -5.67 1.84 -28.03
C ARG A 417 -5.25 0.44 -27.61
N GLU A 418 -3.97 0.09 -27.84
CA GLU A 418 -3.45 -1.23 -27.44
C GLU A 418 -3.63 -1.50 -25.96
N SER A 419 -3.24 -0.55 -25.10
CA SER A 419 -3.39 -0.65 -23.65
C SER A 419 -4.86 -0.80 -23.23
N ALA A 420 -5.79 -0.08 -23.88
CA ALA A 420 -7.21 -0.18 -23.59
C ALA A 420 -7.77 -1.54 -24.03
N MET A 421 -7.37 -2.05 -25.21
CA MET A 421 -7.76 -3.37 -25.70
C MET A 421 -7.28 -4.47 -24.74
N VAL A 422 -6.03 -4.44 -24.29
CA VAL A 422 -5.49 -5.44 -23.33
C VAL A 422 -6.26 -5.39 -22.02
N ARG A 423 -6.52 -4.19 -21.47
CA ARG A 423 -7.28 -4.05 -20.22
C ARG A 423 -8.72 -4.57 -20.34
N ALA A 424 -9.41 -4.21 -21.42
CA ALA A 424 -10.77 -4.66 -21.67
C ALA A 424 -10.82 -6.18 -21.89
N ALA A 425 -9.90 -6.72 -22.69
CA ALA A 425 -9.79 -8.15 -22.95
C ALA A 425 -9.52 -8.97 -21.70
N LYS A 426 -8.77 -8.45 -20.73
CA LYS A 426 -8.57 -9.10 -19.43
C LYS A 426 -9.89 -9.29 -18.66
N GLN A 427 -10.83 -8.35 -18.76
CA GLN A 427 -12.15 -8.48 -18.13
C GLN A 427 -13.06 -9.39 -18.98
N TYR A 428 -12.99 -9.25 -20.33
CA TYR A 428 -13.72 -10.12 -21.26
C TYR A 428 -13.34 -11.60 -21.04
N TYR A 429 -12.05 -11.90 -20.92
CA TYR A 429 -11.55 -13.25 -20.64
C TYR A 429 -12.09 -13.82 -19.32
N LYS A 430 -12.27 -13.00 -18.30
CA LYS A 430 -12.88 -13.44 -17.03
C LYS A 430 -14.39 -13.71 -17.15
N GLN A 431 -15.07 -13.02 -18.07
CA GLN A 431 -16.51 -13.17 -18.31
C GLN A 431 -16.80 -14.33 -19.26
N ASP A 432 -16.08 -14.41 -20.37
CA ASP A 432 -16.14 -15.48 -21.37
C ASP A 432 -14.76 -15.74 -21.96
N SER A 433 -14.09 -16.76 -21.45
CA SER A 433 -12.72 -17.07 -21.86
C SER A 433 -12.62 -17.60 -23.30
N ALA A 434 -13.67 -18.27 -23.81
CA ALA A 434 -13.67 -18.84 -25.17
C ALA A 434 -13.88 -17.71 -26.19
N ALA A 435 -14.89 -16.87 -26.01
CA ALA A 435 -15.16 -15.75 -26.90
C ALA A 435 -14.02 -14.73 -26.88
N ALA A 436 -13.40 -14.45 -25.70
CA ALA A 436 -12.25 -13.56 -25.61
C ALA A 436 -11.02 -14.13 -26.36
N GLN A 437 -10.83 -15.44 -26.38
CA GLN A 437 -9.76 -16.08 -27.16
C GLN A 437 -9.99 -15.93 -28.67
N GLU A 438 -11.20 -16.15 -29.12
CA GLU A 438 -11.56 -15.96 -30.54
C GLU A 438 -11.37 -14.51 -30.97
N TRP A 439 -11.84 -13.56 -30.13
CA TRP A 439 -11.62 -12.15 -30.36
C TRP A 439 -10.11 -11.80 -30.42
N PHE A 440 -9.29 -12.34 -29.51
CA PHE A 440 -7.85 -12.05 -29.48
C PHE A 440 -7.16 -12.46 -30.79
N VAL A 441 -7.48 -13.62 -31.34
CA VAL A 441 -6.93 -14.09 -32.64
C VAL A 441 -7.26 -13.14 -33.77
N ALA A 442 -8.42 -12.52 -33.75
CA ALA A 442 -8.86 -11.54 -34.77
C ALA A 442 -8.41 -10.10 -34.49
N SER A 443 -7.93 -9.80 -33.26
CA SER A 443 -7.68 -8.42 -32.80
C SER A 443 -6.44 -7.75 -33.39
N GLY A 444 -5.49 -8.55 -33.92
CA GLY A 444 -4.18 -8.06 -34.36
C GLY A 444 -3.24 -7.63 -33.25
N LEU A 445 -3.57 -7.90 -31.98
CA LEU A 445 -2.67 -7.64 -30.87
C LEU A 445 -1.45 -8.58 -30.92
N PRO A 446 -0.26 -8.13 -30.43
CA PRO A 446 0.92 -8.98 -30.29
C PRO A 446 0.63 -10.21 -29.42
N VAL A 447 1.29 -11.33 -29.72
CA VAL A 447 1.11 -12.59 -28.97
C VAL A 447 1.46 -12.41 -27.49
N GLU A 448 2.41 -11.55 -27.19
CA GLU A 448 2.84 -11.19 -25.83
C GLU A 448 1.69 -10.59 -25.00
N SER A 449 0.76 -9.89 -25.63
CA SER A 449 -0.44 -9.32 -24.98
C SER A 449 -1.35 -10.42 -24.42
N TRP A 450 -1.34 -11.63 -25.00
CA TRP A 450 -2.11 -12.76 -24.48
C TRP A 450 -1.67 -13.17 -23.08
N TYR A 451 -0.37 -13.13 -22.81
CA TYR A 451 0.14 -13.38 -21.46
C TYR A 451 -0.36 -12.35 -20.45
N GLN A 452 -0.40 -11.07 -20.84
CA GLN A 452 -0.93 -10.00 -19.99
C GLN A 452 -2.43 -10.17 -19.71
N ILE A 453 -3.18 -10.70 -20.69
CA ILE A 453 -4.62 -10.94 -20.56
C ILE A 453 -4.92 -12.14 -19.67
N THR A 454 -4.23 -13.24 -19.85
CA THR A 454 -4.57 -14.53 -19.23
C THR A 454 -3.68 -14.94 -18.07
N GLY A 455 -2.48 -14.37 -17.96
CA GLY A 455 -1.42 -14.84 -17.06
C GLY A 455 -0.72 -16.13 -17.53
N ASN A 456 -1.10 -16.66 -18.69
CA ASN A 456 -0.56 -17.92 -19.25
C ASN A 456 0.13 -17.66 -20.58
N LYS A 457 1.28 -18.33 -20.82
CA LYS A 457 1.91 -18.30 -22.14
C LYS A 457 0.93 -18.85 -23.20
N PRO A 458 0.87 -18.24 -24.40
CA PRO A 458 0.09 -18.79 -25.49
C PRO A 458 0.50 -20.26 -25.74
N LYS A 459 -0.50 -21.10 -25.99
CA LYS A 459 -0.26 -22.51 -26.34
C LYS A 459 0.24 -22.61 -27.77
#